data_94f9aa95c855c4aeab96cc945d465eff
#
_entry.id   94f9aa95c855c4aeab96cc945d465eff
#
_cell.length_a   1.000
_cell.length_b   1.000
_cell.length_c   1.000
_cell.angle_alpha   90.00
_cell.angle_beta   90.00
_cell.angle_gamma   90.00
#
_symmetry.space_group_name_H-M   'P 1'
#
loop_
_entity.id
_entity.type
_entity.pdbx_description
1 polymer ?
#
loop_
_entity_poly.entity_id
_entity_poly.type
_entity_poly.pdbx_seq_one_letter_code
_entity_poly.pdbx_strand_id
1 'polypeptide(L)'
;MIKVTTFSRYNLLILTSLVEGLVLIAALLIAWFFGIKLIPLSQNVFHDIMIGTLGALMPLILFAFLLSEKVNNTPLLGPLKKTIVNDIRIIFSNSRLVDLCFISVFAGVAEELLFRGVIQVKLGITGASIIFGLLHFITPAYWIIATIMGFYLGFLFQYYESLLIPIQLHFIYDLGALLYLRYFYIGRPL
;
A
#
# COMPACT_ATOMS: atom_id res chain seq x y z
N MET A 1 -23.69 -3.20 11.66
CA MET A 1 -22.51 -2.31 11.65
C MET A 1 -21.55 -2.78 12.72
N ILE A 2 -20.40 -3.29 12.33
CA ILE A 2 -19.33 -3.65 13.27
C ILE A 2 -18.74 -2.31 13.73
N LYS A 3 -18.85 -2.00 15.04
CA LYS A 3 -18.16 -0.83 15.60
C LYS A 3 -16.66 -1.09 15.48
N VAL A 4 -15.97 -0.37 14.59
CA VAL A 4 -14.51 -0.36 14.53
C VAL A 4 -14.02 0.27 15.84
N THR A 5 -13.39 -0.54 16.68
CA THR A 5 -12.78 -0.05 17.91
C THR A 5 -11.43 0.59 17.60
N THR A 6 -11.11 1.69 18.29
CA THR A 6 -9.77 2.30 18.19
C THR A 6 -8.74 1.29 18.66
N PHE A 7 -7.78 0.98 17.81
CA PHE A 7 -6.64 0.16 18.21
C PHE A 7 -5.73 0.97 19.15
N SER A 8 -5.22 0.31 20.19
CA SER A 8 -4.09 0.90 20.90
C SER A 8 -2.90 0.97 19.95
N ARG A 9 -2.05 1.98 20.10
CA ARG A 9 -0.83 2.13 19.31
C ARG A 9 0.02 0.85 19.28
N TYR A 10 0.20 0.22 20.43
CA TYR A 10 1.00 -1.01 20.56
C TYR A 10 0.36 -2.18 19.82
N ASN A 11 -0.95 -2.37 19.94
CA ASN A 11 -1.66 -3.44 19.25
C ASN A 11 -1.57 -3.29 17.73
N LEU A 12 -1.65 -2.05 17.22
CA LEU A 12 -1.51 -1.79 15.80
C LEU A 12 -0.09 -2.14 15.30
N LEU A 13 0.95 -1.70 16.02
CA LEU A 13 2.34 -2.01 15.66
C LEU A 13 2.63 -3.52 15.73
N ILE A 14 2.11 -4.21 16.75
CA ILE A 14 2.27 -5.66 16.86
C ILE A 14 1.55 -6.35 15.69
N LEU A 15 0.30 -5.97 15.42
CA LEU A 15 -0.47 -6.57 14.32
C LEU A 15 0.22 -6.36 12.97
N THR A 16 0.64 -5.13 12.66
CA THR A 16 1.41 -4.84 11.44
C THR A 16 2.69 -5.67 11.39
N SER A 17 3.45 -5.71 12.50
CA SER A 17 4.71 -6.48 12.52
C SER A 17 4.49 -7.97 12.29
N LEU A 18 3.39 -8.53 12.80
CA LEU A 18 3.04 -9.94 12.58
C LEU A 18 2.59 -10.19 11.13
N VAL A 19 1.70 -9.37 10.61
CA VAL A 19 1.17 -9.55 9.25
C VAL A 19 2.26 -9.34 8.21
N GLU A 20 2.94 -8.18 8.24
CA GLU A 20 4.00 -7.88 7.27
C GLU A 20 5.23 -8.76 7.46
N GLY A 21 5.51 -9.18 8.70
CA GLY A 21 6.55 -10.16 8.99
C GLY A 21 6.27 -11.52 8.35
N LEU A 22 5.02 -12.00 8.40
CA LEU A 22 4.60 -13.23 7.72
C LEU A 22 4.68 -13.09 6.20
N VAL A 23 4.26 -11.94 5.65
CA VAL A 23 4.37 -11.63 4.22
C VAL A 23 5.83 -11.64 3.77
N LEU A 24 6.73 -11.00 4.53
CA LEU A 24 8.16 -10.98 4.25
C LEU A 24 8.78 -12.38 4.33
N ILE A 25 8.46 -13.15 5.37
CA ILE A 25 8.93 -14.53 5.51
C ILE A 25 8.45 -15.38 4.33
N ALA A 26 7.18 -15.25 3.93
CA ALA A 26 6.65 -15.95 2.76
C ALA A 26 7.42 -15.56 1.48
N ALA A 27 7.67 -14.26 1.26
CA ALA A 27 8.45 -13.79 0.11
C ALA A 27 9.85 -14.44 0.08
N LEU A 28 10.55 -14.44 1.21
CA LEU A 28 11.91 -15.01 1.31
C LEU A 28 11.92 -16.53 1.12
N LEU A 29 10.98 -17.26 1.74
CA LEU A 29 10.88 -18.72 1.60
C LEU A 29 10.53 -19.13 0.17
N ILE A 30 9.58 -18.45 -0.47
CA ILE A 30 9.18 -18.75 -1.85
C ILE A 30 10.33 -18.39 -2.81
N ALA A 31 11.00 -17.25 -2.61
CA ALA A 31 12.16 -16.87 -3.41
C ALA A 31 13.28 -17.89 -3.29
N TRP A 32 13.59 -18.33 -2.07
CA TRP A 32 14.57 -19.38 -1.82
C TRP A 32 14.21 -20.71 -2.50
N PHE A 33 12.96 -21.16 -2.34
CA PHE A 33 12.47 -22.41 -2.94
C PHE A 33 12.56 -22.41 -4.46
N PHE A 34 12.25 -21.28 -5.11
CA PHE A 34 12.29 -21.17 -6.57
C PHE A 34 13.62 -20.62 -7.13
N GLY A 35 14.64 -20.38 -6.29
CA GLY A 35 15.92 -19.82 -6.71
C GLY A 35 15.84 -18.40 -7.27
N ILE A 36 14.86 -17.60 -6.82
CA ILE A 36 14.68 -16.21 -7.26
C ILE A 36 15.65 -15.30 -6.50
N LYS A 37 16.40 -14.48 -7.21
CA LYS A 37 17.32 -13.50 -6.61
C LYS A 37 16.57 -12.19 -6.37
N LEU A 38 16.34 -11.85 -5.10
CA LEU A 38 15.71 -10.59 -4.70
C LEU A 38 16.70 -9.43 -4.54
N ILE A 39 17.97 -9.73 -4.37
CA ILE A 39 19.05 -8.75 -4.15
C ILE A 39 20.03 -8.80 -5.31
N PRO A 40 20.54 -7.65 -5.78
CA PRO A 40 20.32 -6.28 -5.29
C PRO A 40 18.93 -5.73 -5.67
N LEU A 41 18.35 -4.89 -4.79
CA LEU A 41 17.04 -4.27 -5.03
C LEU A 41 17.09 -3.21 -6.13
N SER A 42 18.26 -2.65 -6.40
CA SER A 42 18.49 -1.52 -7.30
C SER A 42 19.92 -1.56 -7.85
N GLN A 43 20.09 -1.06 -9.07
CA GLN A 43 21.39 -0.77 -9.68
C GLN A 43 21.82 0.70 -9.48
N ASN A 44 20.86 1.60 -9.27
CA ASN A 44 21.09 3.02 -9.03
C ASN A 44 20.10 3.55 -7.99
N VAL A 45 20.48 3.46 -6.73
CA VAL A 45 19.62 3.77 -5.57
C VAL A 45 19.04 5.18 -5.63
N PHE A 46 19.86 6.19 -5.99
CA PHE A 46 19.38 7.58 -6.04
C PHE A 46 18.32 7.79 -7.13
N HIS A 47 18.57 7.28 -8.34
CA HIS A 47 17.62 7.32 -9.44
C HIS A 47 16.31 6.64 -9.04
N ASP A 48 16.37 5.45 -8.45
CA ASP A 48 15.19 4.65 -8.14
C ASP A 48 14.35 5.24 -7.01
N ILE A 49 14.99 5.84 -6.00
CA ILE A 49 14.29 6.62 -4.96
C ILE A 49 13.57 7.82 -5.58
N MET A 50 14.22 8.53 -6.50
CA MET A 50 13.62 9.68 -7.19
C MET A 50 12.40 9.25 -8.03
N ILE A 51 12.55 8.21 -8.86
CA ILE A 51 11.46 7.70 -9.69
C ILE A 51 10.29 7.18 -8.82
N GLY A 52 10.57 6.39 -7.78
CA GLY A 52 9.55 5.89 -6.87
C GLY A 52 8.80 7.02 -6.15
N THR A 53 9.52 8.05 -5.69
CA THR A 53 8.93 9.22 -5.03
C THR A 53 8.05 10.03 -6.00
N LEU A 54 8.52 10.31 -7.20
CA LEU A 54 7.73 11.00 -8.23
C LEU A 54 6.53 10.17 -8.68
N GLY A 55 6.71 8.86 -8.83
CA GLY A 55 5.64 7.93 -9.16
C GLY A 55 4.50 7.93 -8.13
N ALA A 56 4.79 8.17 -6.85
CA ALA A 56 3.78 8.24 -5.81
C ALA A 56 2.85 9.46 -5.92
N LEU A 57 3.23 10.50 -6.65
CA LEU A 57 2.41 11.72 -6.77
C LEU A 57 1.07 11.44 -7.44
N MET A 58 1.05 10.61 -8.49
CA MET A 58 -0.18 10.31 -9.21
C MET A 58 -1.21 9.60 -8.31
N PRO A 59 -0.92 8.47 -7.62
CA PRO A 59 -1.88 7.85 -6.74
C PRO A 59 -2.24 8.72 -5.52
N LEU A 60 -1.33 9.59 -5.02
CA LEU A 60 -1.66 10.56 -3.95
C LEU A 60 -2.67 11.61 -4.42
N ILE A 61 -2.54 12.12 -5.63
CA ILE A 61 -3.52 13.05 -6.22
C ILE A 61 -4.88 12.36 -6.38
N LEU A 62 -4.90 11.12 -6.87
CA LEU A 62 -6.12 10.33 -6.99
C LEU A 62 -6.76 10.04 -5.62
N PHE A 63 -5.95 9.77 -4.59
CA PHE A 63 -6.42 9.58 -3.23
C PHE A 63 -7.04 10.88 -2.66
N ALA A 64 -6.39 12.02 -2.85
CA ALA A 64 -6.94 13.31 -2.45
C ALA A 64 -8.25 13.63 -3.18
N PHE A 65 -8.35 13.30 -4.46
CA PHE A 65 -9.60 13.42 -5.23
C PHE A 65 -10.68 12.50 -4.68
N LEU A 66 -10.36 11.24 -4.35
CA LEU A 66 -11.30 10.29 -3.74
C LEU A 66 -11.88 10.82 -2.44
N LEU A 67 -11.12 11.59 -1.67
CA LEU A 67 -11.58 12.20 -0.41
C LEU A 67 -12.30 13.53 -0.60
N SER A 68 -12.41 14.05 -1.82
CA SER A 68 -13.13 15.28 -2.12
C SER A 68 -14.66 15.13 -1.97
N GLU A 69 -15.37 16.25 -1.83
CA GLU A 69 -16.83 16.25 -1.72
C GLU A 69 -17.54 15.77 -3.00
N LYS A 70 -16.87 15.90 -4.15
CA LYS A 70 -17.39 15.47 -5.47
C LYS A 70 -17.72 13.97 -5.53
N VAL A 71 -17.07 13.18 -4.68
CA VAL A 71 -17.20 11.72 -4.66
C VAL A 71 -18.34 11.23 -3.77
N ASN A 72 -18.90 12.07 -2.89
CA ASN A 72 -19.88 11.67 -1.88
C ASN A 72 -21.11 10.93 -2.45
N ASN A 73 -21.60 11.35 -3.59
CA ASN A 73 -22.83 10.82 -4.21
C ASN A 73 -22.54 9.81 -5.33
N THR A 74 -21.30 9.40 -5.52
CA THR A 74 -20.97 8.39 -6.54
C THR A 74 -21.27 6.99 -6.02
N PRO A 75 -21.95 6.12 -6.81
CA PRO A 75 -22.36 4.79 -6.32
C PRO A 75 -21.21 3.89 -5.91
N LEU A 76 -20.06 3.99 -6.57
CA LEU A 76 -18.91 3.11 -6.35
C LEU A 76 -17.90 3.72 -5.35
N LEU A 77 -17.56 5.00 -5.52
CA LEU A 77 -16.50 5.65 -4.73
C LEU A 77 -17.00 6.24 -3.42
N GLY A 78 -18.29 6.61 -3.33
CA GLY A 78 -18.88 7.13 -2.09
C GLY A 78 -18.80 6.15 -0.91
N PRO A 79 -19.21 4.89 -1.07
CA PRO A 79 -19.02 3.86 -0.03
C PRO A 79 -17.55 3.67 0.36
N LEU A 80 -16.63 3.62 -0.63
CA LEU A 80 -15.21 3.50 -0.36
C LEU A 80 -14.68 4.66 0.47
N LYS A 81 -15.03 5.91 0.10
CA LYS A 81 -14.66 7.09 0.89
C LYS A 81 -15.14 6.99 2.33
N LYS A 82 -16.39 6.53 2.55
CA LYS A 82 -16.94 6.34 3.91
C LYS A 82 -16.13 5.32 4.70
N THR A 83 -15.74 4.20 4.09
CA THR A 83 -14.90 3.20 4.75
C THR A 83 -13.53 3.77 5.11
N ILE A 84 -12.89 4.50 4.20
CA ILE A 84 -11.58 5.12 4.47
C ILE A 84 -11.67 6.11 5.63
N VAL A 85 -12.68 6.98 5.61
CA VAL A 85 -12.81 8.04 6.61
C VAL A 85 -13.30 7.52 7.96
N ASN A 86 -14.21 6.55 7.98
CA ASN A 86 -14.85 6.07 9.21
C ASN A 86 -14.09 4.93 9.86
N ASP A 87 -13.47 4.06 9.05
CA ASP A 87 -12.84 2.84 9.57
C ASP A 87 -11.31 2.97 9.58
N ILE A 88 -10.69 3.21 8.42
CA ILE A 88 -9.23 3.27 8.30
C ILE A 88 -8.66 4.42 9.13
N ARG A 89 -9.24 5.61 9.03
CA ARG A 89 -8.82 6.77 9.83
C ARG A 89 -8.87 6.50 11.33
N ILE A 90 -9.92 5.80 11.82
CA ILE A 90 -10.08 5.48 13.25
C ILE A 90 -8.98 4.52 13.70
N ILE A 91 -8.64 3.51 12.89
CA ILE A 91 -7.56 2.56 13.18
C ILE A 91 -6.24 3.28 13.44
N PHE A 92 -5.90 4.27 12.63
CA PHE A 92 -4.62 4.99 12.72
C PHE A 92 -4.67 6.27 13.58
N SER A 93 -5.81 6.60 14.21
CA SER A 93 -6.00 7.85 14.95
C SER A 93 -5.01 8.05 16.11
N ASN A 94 -4.59 6.97 16.77
CA ASN A 94 -3.66 6.99 17.92
C ASN A 94 -2.18 6.85 17.51
N SER A 95 -1.88 6.69 16.21
CA SER A 95 -0.51 6.47 15.74
C SER A 95 0.30 7.76 15.74
N ARG A 96 1.60 7.68 16.07
CA ARG A 96 2.56 8.78 15.93
C ARG A 96 3.14 8.77 14.51
N LEU A 97 3.77 9.87 14.12
CA LEU A 97 4.45 9.95 12.81
C LEU A 97 5.44 8.80 12.60
N VAL A 98 6.24 8.48 13.62
CA VAL A 98 7.22 7.37 13.56
C VAL A 98 6.53 6.02 13.33
N ASP A 99 5.34 5.81 13.93
CA ASP A 99 4.57 4.59 13.74
C ASP A 99 4.07 4.46 12.30
N LEU A 100 3.55 5.57 11.74
CA LEU A 100 3.09 5.63 10.35
C LEU A 100 4.26 5.37 9.37
N CYS A 101 5.42 5.99 9.62
CA CYS A 101 6.63 5.71 8.84
C CYS A 101 7.03 4.23 8.91
N PHE A 102 7.06 3.64 10.10
CA PHE A 102 7.39 2.22 10.28
C PHE A 102 6.42 1.31 9.54
N ILE A 103 5.11 1.53 9.70
CA ILE A 103 4.07 0.74 9.05
C ILE A 103 4.22 0.81 7.52
N SER A 104 4.34 2.03 6.98
CA SER A 104 4.42 2.25 5.52
C SER A 104 5.71 1.67 4.91
N VAL A 105 6.86 1.81 5.59
CA VAL A 105 8.12 1.20 5.11
C VAL A 105 8.02 -0.31 5.14
N PHE A 106 7.50 -0.88 6.24
CA PHE A 106 7.46 -2.32 6.41
C PHE A 106 6.49 -2.98 5.43
N ALA A 107 5.29 -2.40 5.23
CA ALA A 107 4.34 -2.84 4.21
C ALA A 107 4.97 -2.75 2.80
N GLY A 108 5.52 -1.59 2.42
CA GLY A 108 6.14 -1.41 1.11
C GLY A 108 7.27 -2.40 0.83
N VAL A 109 8.11 -2.71 1.83
CA VAL A 109 9.17 -3.72 1.65
C VAL A 109 8.60 -5.13 1.56
N ALA A 110 7.76 -5.54 2.51
CA ALA A 110 7.26 -6.91 2.60
C ALA A 110 6.39 -7.27 1.39
N GLU A 111 5.44 -6.40 1.06
CA GLU A 111 4.51 -6.64 -0.03
C GLU A 111 5.20 -6.57 -1.40
N GLU A 112 6.08 -5.59 -1.65
CA GLU A 112 6.71 -5.51 -2.96
C GLU A 112 7.72 -6.64 -3.21
N LEU A 113 8.41 -7.12 -2.17
CA LEU A 113 9.23 -8.32 -2.28
C LEU A 113 8.39 -9.55 -2.64
N LEU A 114 7.21 -9.71 -2.03
CA LEU A 114 6.31 -10.82 -2.34
C LEU A 114 5.68 -10.66 -3.72
N PHE A 115 5.04 -9.53 -4.00
CA PHE A 115 4.25 -9.36 -5.21
C PHE A 115 5.11 -9.14 -6.45
N ARG A 116 6.11 -8.26 -6.41
CA ARG A 116 6.95 -7.94 -7.58
C ARG A 116 8.16 -8.84 -7.64
N GLY A 117 8.80 -9.07 -6.49
CA GLY A 117 9.98 -9.92 -6.43
C GLY A 117 9.72 -11.41 -6.66
N VAL A 118 8.53 -11.91 -6.29
CA VAL A 118 8.22 -13.34 -6.36
C VAL A 118 7.02 -13.65 -7.26
N ILE A 119 5.83 -13.17 -6.91
CA ILE A 119 4.59 -13.56 -7.61
C ILE A 119 4.62 -13.09 -9.06
N GLN A 120 5.02 -11.83 -9.31
CA GLN A 120 5.10 -11.31 -10.68
C GLN A 120 6.14 -12.03 -11.53
N VAL A 121 7.27 -12.42 -10.94
CA VAL A 121 8.30 -13.22 -11.64
C VAL A 121 7.74 -14.58 -12.08
N LYS A 122 6.82 -15.17 -11.32
CA LYS A 122 6.25 -16.49 -11.60
C LYS A 122 4.96 -16.46 -12.42
N LEU A 123 4.06 -15.54 -12.11
CA LEU A 123 2.71 -15.48 -12.68
C LEU A 123 2.49 -14.29 -13.64
N GLY A 124 3.52 -13.50 -13.87
CA GLY A 124 3.45 -12.28 -14.66
C GLY A 124 2.70 -11.15 -13.94
N ILE A 125 2.71 -9.98 -14.58
CA ILE A 125 2.12 -8.75 -14.02
C ILE A 125 0.61 -8.92 -13.75
N THR A 126 -0.12 -9.60 -14.63
CA THR A 126 -1.57 -9.80 -14.51
C THR A 126 -1.91 -10.65 -13.29
N GLY A 127 -1.24 -11.80 -13.12
CA GLY A 127 -1.46 -12.67 -11.97
C GLY A 127 -1.14 -11.95 -10.65
N ALA A 128 0.00 -11.29 -10.57
CA ALA A 128 0.40 -10.54 -9.38
C ALA A 128 -0.58 -9.41 -9.03
N SER A 129 -1.03 -8.65 -10.03
CA SER A 129 -1.94 -7.52 -9.81
C SER A 129 -3.34 -7.95 -9.35
N ILE A 130 -3.87 -9.04 -9.93
CA ILE A 130 -5.17 -9.59 -9.51
C ILE A 130 -5.09 -10.12 -8.08
N ILE A 131 -4.04 -10.89 -7.74
CA ILE A 131 -3.85 -11.43 -6.39
C ILE A 131 -3.67 -10.29 -5.40
N PHE A 132 -2.89 -9.26 -5.74
CA PHE A 132 -2.73 -8.06 -4.92
C PHE A 132 -4.07 -7.41 -4.60
N GLY A 133 -4.89 -7.16 -5.63
CA GLY A 133 -6.22 -6.60 -5.44
C GLY A 133 -7.15 -7.47 -4.59
N LEU A 134 -7.14 -8.80 -4.80
CA LEU A 134 -7.96 -9.74 -4.03
C LEU A 134 -7.60 -9.76 -2.54
N LEU A 135 -6.32 -9.68 -2.20
CA LEU A 135 -5.87 -9.61 -0.80
C LEU A 135 -6.21 -8.26 -0.15
N HIS A 136 -6.46 -7.22 -0.94
CA HIS A 136 -6.88 -5.90 -0.49
C HIS A 136 -8.40 -5.70 -0.58
N PHE A 137 -9.21 -6.77 -0.62
CA PHE A 137 -10.65 -6.67 -0.76
C PHE A 137 -11.32 -6.14 0.51
N ILE A 138 -11.55 -4.83 0.57
CA ILE A 138 -12.33 -4.16 1.62
C ILE A 138 -13.71 -3.79 1.07
N THR A 139 -13.76 -3.25 -0.14
CA THR A 139 -14.97 -2.97 -0.91
C THR A 139 -14.71 -3.31 -2.38
N PRO A 140 -15.76 -3.52 -3.22
CA PRO A 140 -15.57 -3.75 -4.66
C PRO A 140 -14.75 -2.64 -5.34
N ALA A 141 -14.98 -1.37 -4.95
CA ALA A 141 -14.20 -0.24 -5.46
C ALA A 141 -12.73 -0.32 -5.04
N TYR A 142 -12.46 -0.69 -3.79
CA TYR A 142 -11.09 -0.82 -3.30
C TYR A 142 -10.33 -1.94 -3.99
N TRP A 143 -10.97 -3.08 -4.20
CA TRP A 143 -10.41 -4.18 -4.99
C TRP A 143 -9.98 -3.74 -6.40
N ILE A 144 -10.85 -3.01 -7.11
CA ILE A 144 -10.55 -2.51 -8.46
C ILE A 144 -9.35 -1.54 -8.40
N ILE A 145 -9.36 -0.58 -7.46
CA ILE A 145 -8.28 0.40 -7.30
C ILE A 145 -6.97 -0.31 -6.92
N ALA A 146 -7.00 -1.24 -5.98
CA ALA A 146 -5.82 -2.00 -5.59
C ALA A 146 -5.27 -2.86 -6.75
N THR A 147 -6.15 -3.45 -7.57
CA THR A 147 -5.72 -4.17 -8.78
C THR A 147 -5.04 -3.24 -9.78
N ILE A 148 -5.60 -2.04 -10.02
CA ILE A 148 -4.98 -1.01 -10.87
C ILE A 148 -3.62 -0.57 -10.32
N MET A 149 -3.53 -0.34 -9.00
CA MET A 149 -2.24 -0.05 -8.33
C MET A 149 -1.26 -1.21 -8.50
N GLY A 150 -1.76 -2.45 -8.43
CA GLY A 150 -0.97 -3.64 -8.72
C GLY A 150 -0.32 -3.60 -10.10
N PHE A 151 -1.10 -3.27 -11.13
CA PHE A 151 -0.58 -3.10 -12.50
C PHE A 151 0.41 -1.94 -12.59
N TYR A 152 0.13 -0.81 -11.94
CA TYR A 152 1.01 0.35 -11.98
C TYR A 152 2.39 0.06 -11.37
N LEU A 153 2.42 -0.50 -10.16
CA LEU A 153 3.66 -0.91 -9.49
C LEU A 153 4.39 -2.01 -10.28
N GLY A 154 3.62 -2.98 -10.80
CA GLY A 154 4.16 -4.08 -11.59
C GLY A 154 4.76 -3.63 -12.92
N PHE A 155 4.15 -2.63 -13.58
CA PHE A 155 4.68 -2.02 -14.79
C PHE A 155 5.99 -1.28 -14.52
N LEU A 156 6.07 -0.49 -13.45
CA LEU A 156 7.30 0.20 -13.06
C LEU A 156 8.43 -0.80 -12.75
N PHE A 157 8.12 -1.87 -12.00
CA PHE A 157 9.09 -2.93 -11.75
C PHE A 157 9.61 -3.56 -13.04
N GLN A 158 8.71 -3.90 -13.97
CA GLN A 158 9.08 -4.53 -15.22
C GLN A 158 9.88 -3.60 -16.14
N TYR A 159 9.55 -2.30 -16.17
CA TYR A 159 10.20 -1.32 -17.05
C TYR A 159 11.60 -0.94 -16.56
N TYR A 160 11.77 -0.76 -15.25
CA TYR A 160 13.04 -0.31 -14.66
C TYR A 160 13.91 -1.46 -14.12
N GLU A 161 13.39 -2.67 -14.06
CA GLU A 161 14.08 -3.85 -13.49
C GLU A 161 14.61 -3.61 -12.07
N SER A 162 13.91 -2.79 -11.29
CA SER A 162 14.28 -2.39 -9.94
C SER A 162 13.13 -2.60 -8.96
N LEU A 163 13.37 -3.36 -7.89
CA LEU A 163 12.42 -3.53 -6.79
C LEU A 163 12.34 -2.29 -5.90
N LEU A 164 13.40 -1.48 -5.86
CA LEU A 164 13.43 -0.29 -5.01
C LEU A 164 12.40 0.76 -5.47
N ILE A 165 12.11 0.85 -6.77
CA ILE A 165 11.11 1.80 -7.29
C ILE A 165 9.71 1.53 -6.74
N PRO A 166 9.12 0.33 -6.90
CA PRO A 166 7.81 0.04 -6.33
C PRO A 166 7.81 0.07 -4.79
N ILE A 167 8.88 -0.35 -4.11
CA ILE A 167 9.02 -0.24 -2.65
C ILE A 167 8.94 1.22 -2.21
N GLN A 168 9.72 2.10 -2.85
CA GLN A 168 9.74 3.53 -2.54
C GLN A 168 8.39 4.21 -2.83
N LEU A 169 7.77 3.87 -3.97
CA LEU A 169 6.46 4.39 -4.34
C LEU A 169 5.40 3.98 -3.32
N HIS A 170 5.33 2.70 -2.98
CA HIS A 170 4.40 2.16 -2.00
C HIS A 170 4.57 2.84 -0.64
N PHE A 171 5.80 2.92 -0.15
CA PHE A 171 6.11 3.64 1.09
C PHE A 171 5.60 5.09 1.09
N ILE A 172 5.93 5.87 0.05
CA ILE A 172 5.54 7.29 -0.04
C ILE A 172 4.03 7.44 -0.17
N TYR A 173 3.38 6.56 -0.95
CA TYR A 173 1.93 6.57 -1.11
C TYR A 173 1.22 6.28 0.22
N ASP A 174 1.59 5.20 0.90
CA ASP A 174 0.97 4.83 2.19
C ASP A 174 1.20 5.91 3.25
N LEU A 175 2.44 6.35 3.40
CA LEU A 175 2.77 7.41 4.36
C LEU A 175 1.99 8.69 4.05
N GLY A 176 1.97 9.11 2.78
CA GLY A 176 1.25 10.30 2.34
C GLY A 176 -0.26 10.21 2.57
N ALA A 177 -0.87 9.06 2.25
CA ALA A 177 -2.29 8.80 2.47
C ALA A 177 -2.64 8.81 3.97
N LEU A 178 -1.85 8.14 4.80
CA LEU A 178 -2.07 8.11 6.25
C LEU A 178 -1.86 9.49 6.90
N LEU A 179 -0.86 10.25 6.47
CA LEU A 179 -0.65 11.63 6.92
C LEU A 179 -1.80 12.55 6.51
N TYR A 180 -2.27 12.42 5.28
CA TYR A 180 -3.42 13.18 4.79
C TYR A 180 -4.67 12.91 5.62
N LEU A 181 -5.00 11.64 5.89
CA LEU A 181 -6.11 11.25 6.75
C LEU A 181 -5.97 11.80 8.17
N ARG A 182 -4.78 11.76 8.72
CA ARG A 182 -4.52 12.20 10.08
C ARG A 182 -4.62 13.72 10.25
N TYR A 183 -3.95 14.50 9.39
CA TYR A 183 -3.79 15.94 9.60
C TYR A 183 -4.82 16.80 8.88
N PHE A 184 -5.31 16.37 7.74
CA PHE A 184 -6.26 17.16 6.93
C PHE A 184 -7.71 16.76 7.13
N TYR A 185 -7.95 15.54 7.59
CA TYR A 185 -9.30 15.03 7.80
C TYR A 185 -9.77 15.03 9.27
N ILE A 186 -8.88 15.18 10.25
CA ILE A 186 -9.20 15.11 11.70
C ILE A 186 -10.07 16.26 12.21
N GLY A 187 -10.29 17.32 11.48
CA GLY A 187 -11.11 18.47 11.92
C GLY A 187 -12.45 18.62 11.23
N ARG A 188 -12.83 17.76 10.31
CA ARG A 188 -14.12 17.84 9.61
C ARG A 188 -15.13 16.90 10.27
N PRO A 189 -16.23 17.43 10.89
CA PRO A 189 -17.34 16.57 11.32
C PRO A 189 -17.91 15.84 10.10
N LEU A 190 -18.33 14.60 10.31
CA LEU A 190 -19.05 13.80 9.32
C LEU A 190 -20.43 14.41 9.06
#